data_eb17e33ace0fced55187d17932831b81
#
_entry.id   eb17e33ace0fced55187d17932831b81
#
_cell.length_a   1.000
_cell.length_b   1.000
_cell.length_c   1.000
_cell.angle_alpha   90.00
_cell.angle_beta   90.00
_cell.angle_gamma   90.00
#
_symmetry.space_group_name_H-M   'P 1'
#
loop_
_entity.id
_entity.type
_entity.pdbx_description
1 polymer ?
#
loop_
_entity_poly.entity_id
_entity_poly.type
_entity_poly.pdbx_seq_one_letter_code
_entity_poly.pdbx_strand_id
1 'polypeptide(L)'
;PLHRARIASALASGQRCVGAAYRRVRTENGHKVQRLEIRFDGLAGCLRTPAGGSSRQYLVVCDQGRARVRRLTGREAARLMGVSDDYRLPSSESAALKLMGDAVAVPVVRALAEGLLLPALLDRRAAA
;
A
#
# COMPACT_ATOMS: atom_id res chain seq x y z
N PRO A 1 -11.68 16.24 -12.79
CA PRO A 1 -11.11 17.54 -12.37
C PRO A 1 -10.16 17.41 -11.20
N LEU A 2 -10.59 16.83 -10.06
CA LEU A 2 -9.82 16.77 -8.80
C LEU A 2 -8.44 16.11 -8.93
N HIS A 3 -8.34 14.99 -9.65
CA HIS A 3 -7.06 14.27 -9.79
C HIS A 3 -6.08 14.99 -10.70
N ARG A 4 -6.57 15.71 -11.70
CA ARG A 4 -5.73 16.58 -12.55
C ARG A 4 -5.12 17.72 -11.73
N ALA A 5 -5.91 18.34 -10.85
CA ALA A 5 -5.44 19.39 -9.96
C ALA A 5 -4.36 18.87 -8.99
N ARG A 6 -4.54 17.69 -8.39
CA ARG A 6 -3.53 17.07 -7.53
C ARG A 6 -2.22 16.77 -8.25
N ILE A 7 -2.29 16.25 -9.47
CA ILE A 7 -1.09 16.01 -10.29
C ILE A 7 -0.43 17.33 -10.68
N ALA A 8 -1.21 18.33 -11.08
CA ALA A 8 -0.68 19.66 -11.42
C ALA A 8 0.02 20.31 -10.21
N SER A 9 -0.58 20.25 -9.02
CA SER A 9 0.04 20.73 -7.79
C SER A 9 1.35 19.98 -7.47
N ALA A 10 1.36 18.66 -7.63
CA ALA A 10 2.56 17.85 -7.43
C ALA A 10 3.68 18.20 -8.43
N LEU A 11 3.35 18.47 -9.68
CA LEU A 11 4.31 18.91 -10.70
C LEU A 11 4.81 20.33 -10.43
N ALA A 12 3.94 21.23 -9.97
CA ALA A 12 4.28 22.61 -9.66
C ALA A 12 5.26 22.76 -8.50
N SER A 13 5.37 21.75 -7.62
CA SER A 13 6.37 21.73 -6.53
C SER A 13 7.81 21.68 -7.05
N GLY A 14 8.03 21.30 -8.30
CA GLY A 14 9.35 21.12 -8.90
C GLY A 14 10.17 19.96 -8.32
N GLN A 15 9.69 19.33 -7.27
CA GLN A 15 10.36 18.21 -6.61
C GLN A 15 9.85 16.87 -7.15
N ARG A 16 10.72 15.87 -7.15
CA ARG A 16 10.30 14.50 -7.43
C ARG A 16 9.40 14.01 -6.31
N CYS A 17 8.18 13.61 -6.67
CA CYS A 17 7.22 13.04 -5.72
C CYS A 17 6.51 11.81 -6.27
N VAL A 18 6.08 10.94 -5.37
CA VAL A 18 5.39 9.69 -5.72
C VAL A 18 4.05 9.67 -5.02
N GLY A 19 2.99 9.52 -5.80
CA GLY A 19 1.62 9.36 -5.30
C GLY A 19 1.11 7.94 -5.50
N ALA A 20 0.16 7.55 -4.68
CA ALA A 20 -0.58 6.31 -4.83
C ALA A 20 -1.86 6.56 -5.64
N ALA A 21 -2.16 5.65 -6.57
CA ALA A 21 -3.41 5.65 -7.33
C ALA A 21 -4.09 4.28 -7.20
N TYR A 22 -5.33 4.27 -6.79
CA TYR A 22 -6.09 3.04 -6.55
C TYR A 22 -7.57 3.24 -6.81
N ARG A 23 -8.28 2.15 -7.08
CA ARG A 23 -9.72 2.16 -7.27
C ARG A 23 -10.44 2.01 -5.94
N ARG A 24 -11.48 2.80 -5.75
CA ARG A 24 -12.35 2.73 -4.58
C ARG A 24 -13.81 2.70 -5.02
N VAL A 25 -14.60 1.86 -4.36
CA VAL A 25 -16.05 1.86 -4.56
C VAL A 25 -16.66 2.95 -3.68
N ARG A 26 -17.47 3.79 -4.27
CA ARG A 26 -18.29 4.82 -3.60
C ARG A 26 -19.75 4.52 -3.88
N THR A 27 -20.62 4.87 -2.96
CA THR A 27 -22.06 4.89 -3.20
C THR A 27 -22.48 6.29 -3.61
N GLU A 28 -22.99 6.46 -4.82
CA GLU A 28 -23.47 7.70 -5.36
C GLU A 28 -24.91 7.49 -5.81
N ASN A 29 -25.86 8.26 -5.28
CA ASN A 29 -27.29 8.12 -5.58
C ASN A 29 -27.82 6.68 -5.42
N GLY A 30 -27.39 5.97 -4.37
CA GLY A 30 -27.78 4.58 -4.10
C GLY A 30 -27.06 3.51 -4.94
N HIS A 31 -26.24 3.90 -5.92
CA HIS A 31 -25.50 2.98 -6.79
C HIS A 31 -24.01 2.91 -6.44
N LYS A 32 -23.44 1.69 -6.53
CA LYS A 32 -21.99 1.48 -6.34
C LYS A 32 -21.24 1.92 -7.60
N VAL A 33 -20.40 2.94 -7.47
CA VAL A 33 -19.58 3.47 -8.56
C VAL A 33 -18.11 3.30 -8.22
N GLN A 34 -17.32 2.78 -9.17
CA GLN A 34 -15.87 2.74 -9.03
C GLN A 34 -15.26 4.11 -9.34
N ARG A 35 -14.49 4.64 -8.39
CA ARG A 35 -13.73 5.88 -8.58
C ARG A 35 -12.22 5.61 -8.45
N LEU A 36 -11.43 6.27 -9.28
CA LEU A 36 -10.00 6.34 -9.11
C LEU A 36 -9.71 7.38 -8.02
N GLU A 37 -8.85 7.04 -7.07
CA GLU A 37 -8.31 8.00 -6.12
C GLU A 37 -6.80 8.14 -6.33
N ILE A 38 -6.31 9.39 -6.27
CA ILE A 38 -4.88 9.72 -6.34
C ILE A 38 -4.54 10.56 -5.12
N ARG A 39 -3.47 10.21 -4.41
CA ARG A 39 -2.98 10.91 -3.22
C ARG A 39 -1.46 11.02 -3.24
N PHE A 40 -0.94 12.11 -2.67
CA PHE A 40 0.49 12.43 -2.56
C PHE A 40 0.90 12.73 -1.11
N ASP A 41 0.22 12.17 -0.14
CA ASP A 41 0.44 12.37 1.30
C ASP A 41 1.31 11.29 1.95
N GLY A 42 2.08 10.55 1.14
CA GLY A 42 2.96 9.49 1.62
C GLY A 42 2.25 8.19 1.99
N LEU A 43 0.94 8.10 1.82
CA LEU A 43 0.17 6.91 2.16
C LEU A 43 -0.22 6.12 0.92
N ALA A 44 -0.08 4.81 0.96
CA ALA A 44 -0.62 3.89 -0.03
C ALA A 44 -2.09 3.58 0.24
N GLY A 45 -2.78 3.05 -0.78
CA GLY A 45 -4.09 2.43 -0.58
C GLY A 45 -3.95 1.08 0.16
N CYS A 46 -5.06 0.54 0.64
CA CYS A 46 -5.08 -0.78 1.26
C CYS A 46 -4.59 -1.84 0.27
N LEU A 47 -3.54 -2.56 0.62
CA LEU A 47 -3.07 -3.71 -0.15
C LEU A 47 -4.09 -4.84 -0.02
N ARG A 48 -4.45 -5.41 -1.15
CA ARG A 48 -5.40 -6.54 -1.24
C ARG A 48 -4.89 -7.52 -2.26
N THR A 49 -5.23 -8.78 -2.08
CA THR A 49 -5.03 -9.80 -3.11
C THR A 49 -5.66 -9.35 -4.42
N PRO A 50 -4.91 -9.27 -5.50
CA PRO A 50 -5.45 -8.89 -6.80
C PRO A 50 -6.31 -10.01 -7.37
N ALA A 51 -7.61 -9.98 -7.04
CA ALA A 51 -8.61 -10.80 -7.68
C ALA A 51 -9.31 -9.99 -8.78
N GLY A 52 -9.33 -10.50 -10.01
CA GLY A 52 -10.01 -9.84 -11.13
C GLY A 52 -9.44 -8.49 -11.58
N GLY A 53 -8.23 -8.13 -11.16
CA GLY A 53 -7.53 -6.92 -11.62
C GLY A 53 -7.99 -5.60 -11.00
N SER A 54 -9.08 -5.57 -10.23
CA SER A 54 -9.61 -4.34 -9.63
C SER A 54 -8.82 -3.82 -8.42
N SER A 55 -8.08 -4.70 -7.75
CA SER A 55 -7.33 -4.40 -6.51
C SER A 55 -5.89 -3.96 -6.75
N ARG A 56 -5.41 -3.95 -7.99
CA ARG A 56 -4.03 -3.54 -8.31
C ARG A 56 -3.86 -2.06 -8.07
N GLN A 57 -2.82 -1.70 -7.33
CA GLN A 57 -2.45 -0.32 -7.10
C GLN A 57 -1.44 0.16 -8.15
N TYR A 58 -1.44 1.46 -8.36
CA TYR A 58 -0.55 2.16 -9.27
C TYR A 58 0.19 3.25 -8.52
N LEU A 59 1.35 3.60 -9.00
CA LEU A 59 2.12 4.75 -8.56
C LEU A 59 2.06 5.84 -9.63
N VAL A 60 1.89 7.08 -9.19
CA VAL A 60 2.02 8.27 -10.01
C VAL A 60 3.34 8.94 -9.63
N VAL A 61 4.31 8.88 -10.53
CA VAL A 61 5.62 9.48 -10.33
C VAL A 61 5.65 10.82 -11.07
N CYS A 62 5.75 11.90 -10.31
CA CYS A 62 5.94 13.25 -10.82
C CYS A 62 7.42 13.60 -10.70
N ASP A 63 8.07 13.90 -11.83
CA ASP A 63 9.49 14.21 -11.89
C ASP A 63 9.78 15.05 -13.15
N GLN A 64 10.64 16.06 -13.01
CA GLN A 64 11.07 16.94 -14.12
C GLN A 64 9.90 17.47 -14.98
N GLY A 65 8.83 17.93 -14.34
CA GLY A 65 7.65 18.46 -15.01
C GLY A 65 6.77 17.42 -15.72
N ARG A 66 7.04 16.12 -15.54
CA ARG A 66 6.31 15.02 -16.17
C ARG A 66 5.68 14.10 -15.12
N ALA A 67 4.45 13.66 -15.38
CA ALA A 67 3.78 12.62 -14.59
C ALA A 67 3.76 11.30 -15.37
N ARG A 68 4.20 10.23 -14.71
CA ARG A 68 4.17 8.86 -15.26
C ARG A 68 3.39 7.98 -14.32
N VAL A 69 2.63 7.04 -14.87
CA VAL A 69 1.87 6.06 -14.08
C VAL A 69 2.42 4.68 -14.36
N ARG A 70 2.68 3.92 -13.29
CA ARG A 70 3.08 2.51 -13.39
C ARG A 70 2.42 1.67 -12.30
N ARG A 71 2.46 0.37 -12.47
CA ARG A 71 1.96 -0.56 -11.44
C ARG A 71 2.90 -0.59 -10.23
N LEU A 72 2.32 -0.83 -9.06
CA LEU A 72 3.05 -1.22 -7.86
C LEU A 72 3.67 -2.61 -8.10
N THR A 73 4.93 -2.78 -7.75
CA THR A 73 5.64 -4.08 -7.83
C THR A 73 5.45 -4.90 -6.55
N GLY A 74 5.70 -6.22 -6.63
CA GLY A 74 5.65 -7.10 -5.46
C GLY A 74 6.64 -6.70 -4.37
N ARG A 75 7.86 -6.25 -4.76
CA ARG A 75 8.86 -5.75 -3.79
C ARG A 75 8.41 -4.47 -3.11
N GLU A 76 7.80 -3.54 -3.84
CA GLU A 76 7.25 -2.33 -3.25
C GLU A 76 6.07 -2.63 -2.32
N ALA A 77 5.21 -3.58 -2.68
CA ALA A 77 4.15 -4.06 -1.80
C ALA A 77 4.72 -4.67 -0.51
N ALA A 78 5.78 -5.46 -0.59
CA ALA A 78 6.46 -6.03 0.57
C ALA A 78 7.03 -4.94 1.50
N ARG A 79 7.69 -3.92 0.94
CA ARG A 79 8.17 -2.76 1.71
C ARG A 79 7.03 -2.01 2.41
N LEU A 80 5.90 -1.83 1.76
CA LEU A 80 4.71 -1.22 2.36
C LEU A 80 4.13 -2.05 3.51
N MET A 81 4.31 -3.38 3.49
CA MET A 81 3.96 -4.28 4.58
C MET A 81 5.03 -4.36 5.68
N GLY A 82 6.15 -3.65 5.53
CA GLY A 82 7.27 -3.68 6.46
C GLY A 82 8.11 -4.95 6.39
N VAL A 83 8.04 -5.66 5.26
CA VAL A 83 8.88 -6.84 4.99
C VAL A 83 10.26 -6.38 4.56
N SER A 84 11.31 -6.99 5.12
CA SER A 84 12.71 -6.69 4.83
C SER A 84 13.07 -6.98 3.35
N ASP A 85 14.06 -6.27 2.82
CA ASP A 85 14.48 -6.40 1.42
C ASP A 85 15.20 -7.73 1.12
N ASP A 86 15.76 -8.39 2.12
CA ASP A 86 16.37 -9.72 2.01
C ASP A 86 15.34 -10.86 1.99
N TYR A 87 14.08 -10.58 2.33
CA TYR A 87 13.01 -11.58 2.24
C TYR A 87 12.80 -12.02 0.78
N ARG A 88 12.86 -13.32 0.56
CA ARG A 88 12.68 -13.92 -0.76
C ARG A 88 11.22 -13.92 -1.16
N LEU A 89 10.88 -13.11 -2.14
CA LEU A 89 9.56 -13.10 -2.78
C LEU A 89 9.49 -14.16 -3.88
N PRO A 90 8.28 -14.65 -4.20
CA PRO A 90 8.06 -15.42 -5.43
C PRO A 90 8.58 -14.68 -6.66
N SER A 91 9.12 -15.41 -7.64
CA SER A 91 9.62 -14.84 -8.91
C SER A 91 8.50 -14.20 -9.76
N SER A 92 7.28 -14.72 -9.64
CA SER A 92 6.13 -14.17 -10.32
C SER A 92 5.60 -12.92 -9.58
N GLU A 93 5.53 -11.79 -10.27
CA GLU A 93 4.93 -10.56 -9.75
C GLU A 93 3.50 -10.75 -9.24
N SER A 94 2.70 -11.53 -9.93
CA SER A 94 1.32 -11.82 -9.51
C SER A 94 1.28 -12.62 -8.22
N ALA A 95 2.18 -13.58 -8.05
CA ALA A 95 2.30 -14.37 -6.82
C ALA A 95 2.81 -13.52 -5.66
N ALA A 96 3.81 -12.66 -5.88
CA ALA A 96 4.32 -11.73 -4.87
C ALA A 96 3.25 -10.73 -4.41
N LEU A 97 2.49 -10.14 -5.33
CA LEU A 97 1.38 -9.24 -5.01
C LEU A 97 0.24 -9.95 -4.27
N LYS A 98 -0.05 -11.23 -4.63
CA LYS A 98 -1.03 -12.04 -3.93
C LYS A 98 -0.58 -12.31 -2.50
N LEU A 99 0.66 -12.74 -2.32
CA LEU A 99 1.25 -12.98 -1.00
C LEU A 99 1.16 -11.73 -0.11
N MET A 100 1.53 -10.57 -0.62
CA MET A 100 1.48 -9.32 0.14
C MET A 100 0.05 -8.83 0.38
N GLY A 101 -0.89 -9.16 -0.49
CA GLY A 101 -2.31 -8.84 -0.29
C GLY A 101 -2.99 -9.68 0.80
N ASP A 102 -2.50 -10.90 1.03
CA ASP A 102 -2.98 -11.81 2.08
C ASP A 102 -2.19 -11.66 3.40
N ALA A 103 -1.05 -10.96 3.37
CA ALA A 103 -0.18 -10.77 4.52
C ALA A 103 -0.72 -9.74 5.52
N VAL A 104 -0.16 -9.77 6.73
CA VAL A 104 -0.37 -8.75 7.77
C VAL A 104 0.86 -7.85 7.85
N ALA A 105 0.66 -6.57 8.16
CA ALA A 105 1.73 -5.61 8.30
C ALA A 105 2.71 -6.02 9.43
N VAL A 106 3.94 -6.31 9.08
CA VAL A 106 4.98 -6.82 9.99
C VAL A 106 5.20 -5.91 11.21
N PRO A 107 5.27 -4.57 11.08
CA PRO A 107 5.45 -3.69 12.25
C PRO A 107 4.29 -3.78 13.25
N VAL A 108 3.05 -3.98 12.77
CA VAL A 108 1.87 -4.12 13.64
C VAL A 108 1.96 -5.41 14.45
N VAL A 109 2.26 -6.54 13.78
CA VAL A 109 2.41 -7.84 14.45
C VAL A 109 3.55 -7.79 15.47
N ARG A 110 4.68 -7.17 15.12
CA ARG A 110 5.81 -6.99 16.03
C ARG A 110 5.40 -6.19 17.26
N ALA A 111 4.75 -5.04 17.09
CA ALA A 111 4.31 -4.21 18.22
C ALA A 111 3.34 -4.96 19.15
N LEU A 112 2.43 -5.76 18.61
CA LEU A 112 1.54 -6.60 19.40
C LEU A 112 2.30 -7.72 20.12
N ALA A 113 3.25 -8.36 19.45
CA ALA A 113 4.06 -9.42 20.05
C ALA A 113 4.91 -8.88 21.20
N GLU A 114 5.64 -7.80 20.99
CA GLU A 114 6.55 -7.21 21.99
C GLU A 114 5.80 -6.50 23.12
N GLY A 115 4.73 -5.77 22.81
CA GLY A 115 4.00 -4.97 23.79
C GLY A 115 2.91 -5.72 24.57
N LEU A 116 2.42 -6.83 24.04
CA LEU A 116 1.29 -7.55 24.65
C LEU A 116 1.57 -9.04 24.92
N LEU A 117 1.99 -9.78 23.88
CA LEU A 117 2.09 -11.23 23.99
C LEU A 117 3.29 -11.69 24.83
N LEU A 118 4.47 -11.11 24.61
CA LEU A 118 5.67 -11.48 25.36
C LEU A 118 5.54 -11.14 26.86
N PRO A 119 5.11 -9.96 27.29
CA PRO A 119 4.87 -9.68 28.71
C PRO A 119 3.90 -10.66 29.33
N ALA A 120 2.75 -10.92 28.69
CA ALA A 120 1.74 -11.86 29.22
C ALA A 120 2.24 -13.30 29.36
N LEU A 121 3.16 -13.74 28.49
CA LEU A 121 3.79 -15.06 28.58
C LEU A 121 4.83 -15.13 29.69
N LEU A 122 5.57 -14.04 29.91
CA LEU A 122 6.59 -13.97 30.97
C LEU A 122 5.94 -13.93 32.36
N ASP A 123 4.87 -13.15 32.53
CA ASP A 123 4.12 -13.07 33.77
C ASP A 123 3.52 -14.44 34.17
N ARG A 124 3.02 -15.21 33.22
CA ARG A 124 2.54 -16.57 33.47
C ARG A 124 3.63 -17.53 33.92
N ARG A 125 4.87 -17.38 33.42
CA ARG A 125 6.00 -18.21 33.84
C ARG A 125 6.49 -17.86 35.23
N ALA A 126 6.36 -16.60 35.65
CA ALA A 126 6.73 -16.15 37.00
C ALA A 126 5.72 -16.58 38.07
N ALA A 127 4.48 -16.90 37.67
CA ALA A 127 3.39 -17.33 38.59
C ALA A 127 3.22 -18.85 38.69
N ALA A 128 4.00 -19.65 37.98
CA ALA A 128 3.99 -21.12 37.97
C ALA A 128 5.21 -21.69 38.69
#